data_31555e24e903ad41d79f1e0e17b7aa24
#
_entry.id   31555e24e903ad41d79f1e0e17b7aa24
#
_cell.length_a   1.000
_cell.length_b   1.000
_cell.length_c   1.000
_cell.angle_alpha   90.00
_cell.angle_beta   90.00
_cell.angle_gamma   90.00
#
_symmetry.space_group_name_H-M   'P 1'
#
loop_
_entity.id
_entity.type
_entity.pdbx_description
1 polymer ?
#
loop_
_entity_poly.entity_id
_entity_poly.type
_entity_poly.pdbx_seq_one_letter_code
_entity_poly.pdbx_strand_id
1 'polypeptide(L)'
;MKFLYLFLLSFVSIFSQEKKHTIYFDTDLSVVSSIEKNRLVSFVISLSEEELSSIEIYGFCDDVGASSYNLTLSQKRAEEIKKILLSNEINEGKITNVDGKGELLLKTVKTTSPERIRALNRKVEITVSFSPLEKVAKKPFVKGNSLVIENLLFLTGYSYLTPGSKKSLDVVFEKIKNLPFSFIIQGHVCCTYGQTDAVDRATKKRDLSVVRAKFVYDYFIRKGVNPKRMSFEGLGHRFPLGG
;
A
#
# COMPACT_ATOMS: atom_id res chain seq x y z
N MET A 1 -8.61 -56.47 -7.65
CA MET A 1 -8.01 -55.42 -6.83
C MET A 1 -8.58 -54.07 -7.29
N LYS A 2 -9.44 -53.44 -6.50
CA LYS A 2 -9.99 -52.11 -6.80
C LYS A 2 -9.14 -51.08 -6.08
N PHE A 3 -8.42 -50.22 -6.83
CA PHE A 3 -7.69 -49.09 -6.26
C PHE A 3 -8.66 -47.94 -6.04
N LEU A 4 -8.85 -47.56 -4.78
CA LEU A 4 -9.61 -46.40 -4.36
C LEU A 4 -8.65 -45.19 -4.41
N TYR A 5 -8.81 -44.30 -5.40
CA TYR A 5 -8.11 -43.01 -5.43
C TYR A 5 -8.79 -42.03 -4.49
N LEU A 6 -8.14 -41.77 -3.35
CA LEU A 6 -8.55 -40.72 -2.42
C LEU A 6 -8.06 -39.36 -2.96
N PHE A 7 -8.95 -38.59 -3.55
CA PHE A 7 -8.67 -37.24 -4.04
C PHE A 7 -8.66 -36.29 -2.83
N LEU A 8 -7.47 -35.94 -2.33
CA LEU A 8 -7.31 -34.96 -1.27
C LEU A 8 -7.45 -33.56 -1.89
N LEU A 9 -8.67 -33.00 -1.81
CA LEU A 9 -8.92 -31.59 -2.13
C LEU A 9 -8.27 -30.72 -1.05
N SER A 10 -7.05 -30.24 -1.30
CA SER A 10 -6.44 -29.21 -0.49
C SER A 10 -7.17 -27.87 -0.75
N PHE A 11 -8.02 -27.48 0.18
CA PHE A 11 -8.59 -26.13 0.24
C PHE A 11 -7.44 -25.16 0.55
N VAL A 12 -6.91 -24.51 -0.47
CA VAL A 12 -6.03 -23.35 -0.30
C VAL A 12 -6.92 -22.18 0.08
N SER A 13 -7.01 -21.90 1.38
CA SER A 13 -7.64 -20.67 1.88
C SER A 13 -6.79 -19.48 1.43
N ILE A 14 -7.27 -18.73 0.46
CA ILE A 14 -6.67 -17.45 0.05
C ILE A 14 -7.00 -16.45 1.17
N PHE A 15 -6.10 -16.30 2.13
CA PHE A 15 -6.20 -15.23 3.12
C PHE A 15 -5.88 -13.92 2.42
N SER A 16 -6.91 -13.10 2.16
CA SER A 16 -6.71 -11.67 1.90
C SER A 16 -6.14 -11.05 3.17
N GLN A 17 -4.97 -10.42 3.06
CA GLN A 17 -4.40 -9.71 4.19
C GLN A 17 -5.17 -8.41 4.38
N GLU A 18 -5.72 -8.19 5.56
CA GLU A 18 -6.44 -6.96 5.92
C GLU A 18 -5.68 -6.18 6.99
N LYS A 19 -5.64 -4.86 6.82
CA LYS A 19 -5.23 -3.93 7.88
C LYS A 19 -6.42 -3.09 8.31
N LYS A 20 -6.58 -2.89 9.61
CA LYS A 20 -7.64 -2.06 10.18
C LYS A 20 -7.06 -0.88 10.93
N HIS A 21 -7.71 0.27 10.80
CA HIS A 21 -7.37 1.47 11.54
C HIS A 21 -8.64 2.13 12.05
N THR A 22 -8.58 2.68 13.26
CA THR A 22 -9.73 3.33 13.89
C THR A 22 -9.37 4.76 14.27
N ILE A 23 -10.23 5.70 13.88
CA ILE A 23 -10.15 7.12 14.21
C ILE A 23 -11.30 7.46 15.16
N TYR A 24 -10.99 8.14 16.25
CA TYR A 24 -11.97 8.56 17.24
C TYR A 24 -12.35 10.03 17.08
N PHE A 25 -13.59 10.35 17.46
CA PHE A 25 -14.16 11.68 17.33
C PHE A 25 -14.68 12.20 18.68
N ASP A 26 -14.59 13.50 18.85
CA ASP A 26 -15.24 14.17 19.96
C ASP A 26 -16.77 14.14 19.81
N THR A 27 -17.46 14.41 20.92
CA THR A 27 -18.93 14.45 20.96
C THR A 27 -19.44 15.47 19.95
N ASP A 28 -20.42 15.07 19.14
CA ASP A 28 -21.10 15.91 18.16
C ASP A 28 -20.21 16.54 17.06
N LEU A 29 -18.98 16.07 16.91
CA LEU A 29 -18.07 16.54 15.87
C LEU A 29 -17.84 15.48 14.79
N SER A 30 -17.69 15.99 13.53
CA SER A 30 -17.20 15.22 12.38
C SER A 30 -15.80 15.66 11.94
N VAL A 31 -15.21 16.66 12.58
CA VAL A 31 -13.85 17.12 12.32
C VAL A 31 -12.86 16.21 13.04
N VAL A 32 -11.83 15.78 12.33
CA VAL A 32 -10.76 14.93 12.89
C VAL A 32 -9.79 15.81 13.70
N SER A 33 -9.51 15.44 14.95
CA SER A 33 -8.51 16.14 15.77
C SER A 33 -7.11 16.02 15.15
N SER A 34 -6.22 16.95 15.48
CA SER A 34 -4.83 16.94 14.96
C SER A 34 -4.08 15.67 15.30
N ILE A 35 -4.33 15.11 16.49
CA ILE A 35 -3.71 13.86 16.96
C ILE A 35 -4.20 12.69 16.08
N GLU A 36 -5.49 12.55 15.89
CA GLU A 36 -6.06 11.47 15.08
C GLU A 36 -5.69 11.64 13.59
N LYS A 37 -5.60 12.88 13.09
CA LYS A 37 -5.10 13.15 11.73
C LYS A 37 -3.67 12.68 11.54
N ASN A 38 -2.77 12.96 12.47
CA ASN A 38 -1.38 12.49 12.41
C ASN A 38 -1.30 10.95 12.46
N ARG A 39 -2.14 10.30 13.28
CA ARG A 39 -2.22 8.83 13.32
C ARG A 39 -2.70 8.25 11.99
N LEU A 40 -3.71 8.87 11.37
CA LEU A 40 -4.22 8.46 10.07
C LEU A 40 -3.16 8.64 8.98
N VAL A 41 -2.44 9.77 8.95
CA VAL A 41 -1.34 9.99 7.99
C VAL A 41 -0.25 8.96 8.16
N SER A 42 0.15 8.65 9.40
CA SER A 42 1.13 7.59 9.67
C SER A 42 0.65 6.22 9.20
N PHE A 43 -0.64 5.93 9.37
CA PHE A 43 -1.25 4.71 8.85
C PHE A 43 -1.21 4.67 7.32
N VAL A 44 -1.60 5.76 6.64
CA VAL A 44 -1.54 5.86 5.16
C VAL A 44 -0.12 5.66 4.65
N ILE A 45 0.88 6.29 5.27
CA ILE A 45 2.29 6.08 4.92
C ILE A 45 2.67 4.60 5.03
N SER A 46 2.15 3.88 6.03
CA SER A 46 2.40 2.43 6.19
C SER A 46 1.74 1.56 5.12
N LEU A 47 0.72 2.08 4.40
CA LEU A 47 0.04 1.37 3.31
C LEU A 47 0.78 1.47 1.97
N SER A 48 1.65 2.47 1.78
CA SER A 48 2.38 2.70 0.53
C SER A 48 3.29 1.54 0.11
N GLU A 49 3.44 0.55 0.98
CA GLU A 49 4.32 -0.61 0.82
C GLU A 49 3.63 -1.85 0.25
N GLU A 50 2.31 -1.86 0.18
CA GLU A 50 1.52 -3.05 -0.18
C GLU A 50 0.60 -2.74 -1.37
N GLU A 51 0.29 -3.74 -2.18
CA GLU A 51 -0.64 -3.58 -3.29
C GLU A 51 -2.07 -3.44 -2.75
N LEU A 52 -2.52 -2.20 -2.62
CA LEU A 52 -3.82 -1.83 -2.14
C LEU A 52 -4.92 -2.34 -3.10
N SER A 53 -5.80 -3.21 -2.63
CA SER A 53 -6.95 -3.71 -3.39
C SER A 53 -8.17 -2.83 -3.19
N SER A 54 -8.58 -2.64 -1.94
CA SER A 54 -9.75 -1.85 -1.59
C SER A 54 -9.62 -1.20 -0.20
N ILE A 55 -10.33 -0.10 -0.02
CA ILE A 55 -10.52 0.58 1.26
C ILE A 55 -12.01 0.71 1.51
N GLU A 56 -12.45 0.30 2.67
CA GLU A 56 -13.80 0.49 3.17
C GLU A 56 -13.77 1.38 4.41
N ILE A 57 -14.69 2.34 4.49
CA ILE A 57 -14.75 3.36 5.54
C ILE A 57 -16.13 3.33 6.16
N TYR A 58 -16.22 3.00 7.44
CA TYR A 58 -17.48 2.92 8.18
C TYR A 58 -17.49 3.88 9.36
N GLY A 59 -18.43 4.85 9.36
CA GLY A 59 -18.62 5.81 10.43
C GLY A 59 -19.65 5.33 11.46
N PHE A 60 -19.41 5.65 12.74
CA PHE A 60 -20.27 5.30 13.85
C PHE A 60 -20.47 6.47 14.81
N CYS A 61 -21.59 6.46 15.52
CA CYS A 61 -21.92 7.34 16.64
C CYS A 61 -22.14 6.54 17.93
N ASP A 62 -22.16 7.22 19.06
CA ASP A 62 -22.68 6.66 20.30
C ASP A 62 -24.23 6.67 20.28
N ASP A 63 -24.84 6.19 21.36
CA ASP A 63 -26.29 6.03 21.55
C ASP A 63 -27.01 7.34 21.97
N VAL A 64 -26.33 8.48 21.96
CA VAL A 64 -26.91 9.77 22.39
C VAL A 64 -27.47 10.52 21.17
N GLY A 65 -28.73 10.96 21.27
CA GLY A 65 -29.40 11.74 20.21
C GLY A 65 -30.39 10.93 19.39
N ALA A 66 -30.95 11.57 18.37
CA ALA A 66 -31.89 10.90 17.45
C ALA A 66 -31.17 10.04 16.44
N SER A 67 -31.69 8.84 16.13
CA SER A 67 -31.07 7.90 15.18
C SER A 67 -30.86 8.51 13.79
N SER A 68 -31.77 9.35 13.30
CA SER A 68 -31.63 10.04 12.01
C SER A 68 -30.45 11.04 12.02
N TYR A 69 -30.26 11.72 13.15
CA TYR A 69 -29.11 12.61 13.34
C TYR A 69 -27.80 11.83 13.39
N ASN A 70 -27.75 10.74 14.16
CA ASN A 70 -26.58 9.88 14.29
C ASN A 70 -26.19 9.24 12.96
N LEU A 71 -27.18 8.85 12.13
CA LEU A 71 -26.92 8.35 10.79
C LEU A 71 -26.22 9.42 9.92
N THR A 72 -26.74 10.66 9.94
CA THR A 72 -26.14 11.77 9.20
C THR A 72 -24.74 12.15 9.71
N LEU A 73 -24.54 12.17 11.03
CA LEU A 73 -23.24 12.49 11.65
C LEU A 73 -22.19 11.42 11.34
N SER A 74 -22.57 10.14 11.42
CA SER A 74 -21.68 9.03 11.09
C SER A 74 -21.24 9.05 9.62
N GLN A 75 -22.17 9.42 8.70
CA GLN A 75 -21.85 9.61 7.29
C GLN A 75 -20.85 10.76 7.09
N LYS A 76 -21.07 11.92 7.72
CA LYS A 76 -20.13 13.05 7.65
C LYS A 76 -18.74 12.70 8.16
N ARG A 77 -18.63 11.88 9.20
CA ARG A 77 -17.35 11.37 9.73
C ARG A 77 -16.64 10.49 8.71
N ALA A 78 -17.35 9.55 8.07
CA ALA A 78 -16.78 8.70 7.05
C ALA A 78 -16.29 9.49 5.83
N GLU A 79 -17.06 10.49 5.38
CA GLU A 79 -16.69 11.38 4.28
C GLU A 79 -15.47 12.26 4.60
N GLU A 80 -15.34 12.73 5.84
CA GLU A 80 -14.15 13.48 6.27
C GLU A 80 -12.89 12.63 6.22
N ILE A 81 -12.96 11.37 6.63
CA ILE A 81 -11.85 10.42 6.48
C ILE A 81 -11.52 10.19 4.99
N LYS A 82 -12.54 9.99 4.13
CA LYS A 82 -12.32 9.90 2.67
C LYS A 82 -11.53 11.10 2.15
N LYS A 83 -11.91 12.33 2.50
CA LYS A 83 -11.20 13.55 2.08
C LYS A 83 -9.74 13.56 2.52
N ILE A 84 -9.46 13.14 3.76
CA ILE A 84 -8.09 13.06 4.27
C ILE A 84 -7.28 12.00 3.50
N LEU A 85 -7.85 10.85 3.19
CA LEU A 85 -7.18 9.82 2.40
C LEU A 85 -6.84 10.33 0.99
N LEU A 86 -7.79 10.97 0.31
CA LEU A 86 -7.56 11.57 -1.02
C LEU A 86 -6.49 12.67 -0.99
N SER A 87 -6.45 13.50 0.05
CA SER A 87 -5.42 14.54 0.21
C SER A 87 -4.02 13.97 0.51
N ASN A 88 -3.92 12.69 0.86
CA ASN A 88 -2.67 11.95 1.06
C ASN A 88 -2.42 10.93 -0.06
N GLU A 89 -2.84 11.26 -1.29
CA GLU A 89 -2.53 10.54 -2.53
C GLU A 89 -3.13 9.12 -2.65
N ILE A 90 -4.10 8.75 -1.81
CA ILE A 90 -4.86 7.52 -2.00
C ILE A 90 -5.75 7.69 -3.24
N ASN A 91 -5.66 6.74 -4.16
CA ASN A 91 -6.47 6.73 -5.38
C ASN A 91 -7.95 6.50 -5.03
N GLU A 92 -8.85 7.37 -5.51
CA GLU A 92 -10.28 7.29 -5.25
C GLU A 92 -10.89 5.95 -5.70
N GLY A 93 -10.43 5.40 -6.81
CA GLY A 93 -10.88 4.09 -7.31
C GLY A 93 -10.57 2.91 -6.38
N LYS A 94 -9.74 3.11 -5.35
CA LYS A 94 -9.49 2.12 -4.30
C LYS A 94 -10.45 2.22 -3.12
N ILE A 95 -11.18 3.34 -3.00
CA ILE A 95 -12.17 3.52 -1.93
C ILE A 95 -13.50 2.94 -2.41
N THR A 96 -13.80 1.73 -2.00
CA THR A 96 -14.94 0.93 -2.48
C THR A 96 -16.21 1.17 -1.67
N ASN A 97 -16.09 1.63 -0.43
CA ASN A 97 -17.24 1.92 0.42
C ASN A 97 -16.96 3.09 1.38
N VAL A 98 -17.96 3.97 1.53
CA VAL A 98 -17.96 5.09 2.50
C VAL A 98 -19.36 5.19 3.07
N ASP A 99 -19.59 4.68 4.27
CA ASP A 99 -20.93 4.51 4.80
C ASP A 99 -21.03 4.86 6.30
N GLY A 100 -22.03 5.65 6.64
CA GLY A 100 -22.40 5.97 8.03
C GLY A 100 -23.39 4.93 8.56
N LYS A 101 -23.01 4.24 9.62
CA LYS A 101 -23.82 3.18 10.25
C LYS A 101 -24.72 3.67 11.38
N GLY A 102 -24.67 4.96 11.69
CA GLY A 102 -25.44 5.52 12.81
C GLY A 102 -24.86 5.12 14.16
N GLU A 103 -25.76 4.92 15.13
CA GLU A 103 -25.39 4.64 16.51
C GLU A 103 -25.00 3.17 16.77
N LEU A 104 -24.02 3.00 17.65
CA LEU A 104 -23.71 1.72 18.27
C LEU A 104 -24.34 1.68 19.67
N LEU A 105 -25.23 0.72 19.90
CA LEU A 105 -25.86 0.52 21.19
C LEU A 105 -24.82 0.17 22.27
N LEU A 106 -25.05 0.67 23.48
CA LEU A 106 -24.22 0.32 24.64
C LEU A 106 -24.29 -1.17 24.91
N LYS A 107 -23.20 -1.88 24.67
CA LYS A 107 -23.01 -3.21 25.23
C LYS A 107 -22.51 -3.05 26.66
N THR A 108 -23.38 -3.30 27.63
CA THR A 108 -23.06 -3.15 29.05
C THR A 108 -22.03 -4.20 29.45
N VAL A 109 -20.78 -3.78 29.59
CA VAL A 109 -19.73 -4.57 30.23
C VAL A 109 -19.69 -4.10 31.70
N LYS A 110 -19.86 -5.02 32.66
CA LYS A 110 -19.99 -4.73 34.10
C LYS A 110 -18.88 -3.87 34.73
N THR A 111 -17.80 -3.62 34.04
CA THR A 111 -16.58 -2.95 34.54
C THR A 111 -16.20 -1.65 33.84
N THR A 112 -16.93 -1.20 32.80
CA THR A 112 -16.57 -0.02 32.03
C THR A 112 -17.65 1.05 32.13
N SER A 113 -17.27 2.32 32.37
CA SER A 113 -18.24 3.41 32.43
C SER A 113 -18.94 3.62 31.08
N PRO A 114 -20.25 3.98 31.07
CA PRO A 114 -20.99 4.26 29.86
C PRO A 114 -20.33 5.35 28.98
N GLU A 115 -19.78 6.38 29.60
CA GLU A 115 -19.10 7.48 28.90
C GLU A 115 -17.87 6.99 28.12
N ARG A 116 -17.11 6.06 28.71
CA ARG A 116 -15.96 5.47 28.04
C ARG A 116 -16.38 4.60 26.85
N ILE A 117 -17.48 3.85 26.97
CA ILE A 117 -18.03 3.05 25.87
C ILE A 117 -18.53 3.99 24.75
N ARG A 118 -19.24 5.08 25.10
CA ARG A 118 -19.67 6.10 24.15
C ARG A 118 -18.49 6.72 23.40
N ALA A 119 -17.42 7.08 24.11
CA ALA A 119 -16.21 7.61 23.49
C ALA A 119 -15.60 6.62 22.47
N LEU A 120 -15.61 5.31 22.75
CA LEU A 120 -15.17 4.27 21.82
C LEU A 120 -16.13 4.01 20.67
N ASN A 121 -17.41 4.37 20.80
CA ASN A 121 -18.42 4.25 19.74
C ASN A 121 -18.38 5.42 18.75
N ARG A 122 -17.89 6.60 19.15
CA ARG A 122 -17.69 7.74 18.26
C ARG A 122 -16.44 7.55 17.42
N LYS A 123 -16.55 6.76 16.36
CA LYS A 123 -15.39 6.32 15.58
C LYS A 123 -15.68 6.22 14.08
N VAL A 124 -14.61 6.17 13.32
CA VAL A 124 -14.60 5.64 11.95
C VAL A 124 -13.64 4.45 11.91
N GLU A 125 -14.09 3.35 11.36
CA GLU A 125 -13.28 2.17 11.07
C GLU A 125 -12.89 2.17 9.60
N ILE A 126 -11.61 2.00 9.34
CA ILE A 126 -11.04 1.87 8.01
C ILE A 126 -10.55 0.44 7.89
N THR A 127 -11.06 -0.30 6.92
CA THR A 127 -10.57 -1.63 6.57
C THR A 127 -9.88 -1.55 5.22
N VAL A 128 -8.63 -1.94 5.17
CA VAL A 128 -7.81 -1.96 3.96
C VAL A 128 -7.52 -3.39 3.60
N SER A 129 -7.91 -3.78 2.40
CA SER A 129 -7.63 -5.10 1.84
C SER A 129 -6.50 -4.99 0.82
N PHE A 130 -5.64 -6.00 0.80
CA PHE A 130 -4.52 -6.08 -0.12
C PHE A 130 -4.73 -7.19 -1.14
N SER A 131 -4.30 -6.97 -2.37
CA SER A 131 -4.26 -8.02 -3.36
C SER A 131 -3.25 -9.08 -2.94
N PRO A 132 -3.58 -10.38 -3.01
CA PRO A 132 -2.58 -11.40 -2.80
C PRO A 132 -1.39 -11.15 -3.73
N LEU A 133 -0.17 -11.18 -3.19
CA LEU A 133 1.09 -11.00 -3.93
C LEU A 133 1.22 -11.97 -5.14
N GLU A 134 0.39 -12.98 -5.20
CA GLU A 134 0.33 -13.94 -6.31
C GLU A 134 -0.05 -13.35 -7.67
N LYS A 135 -0.75 -12.21 -7.77
CA LYS A 135 -1.10 -11.65 -9.09
C LYS A 135 0.11 -11.09 -9.84
N VAL A 136 1.12 -10.61 -9.13
CA VAL A 136 2.40 -10.22 -9.74
C VAL A 136 3.23 -11.46 -10.14
N ALA A 137 2.94 -12.63 -9.54
CA ALA A 137 3.67 -13.86 -9.76
C ALA A 137 3.28 -14.63 -11.03
N LYS A 138 2.18 -14.29 -11.72
CA LYS A 138 1.59 -15.18 -12.75
C LYS A 138 2.10 -15.01 -14.17
N LYS A 139 2.90 -14.00 -14.49
CA LYS A 139 3.55 -13.97 -15.80
C LYS A 139 4.92 -14.65 -15.69
N PRO A 140 5.11 -15.79 -16.35
CA PRO A 140 6.43 -16.41 -16.36
C PRO A 140 7.44 -15.46 -17.00
N PHE A 141 8.64 -15.38 -16.42
CA PHE A 141 9.74 -14.67 -17.05
C PHE A 141 10.14 -15.42 -18.32
N VAL A 142 9.84 -14.83 -19.46
CA VAL A 142 10.23 -15.34 -20.77
C VAL A 142 11.38 -14.48 -21.29
N LYS A 143 12.40 -15.12 -21.88
CA LYS A 143 13.52 -14.42 -22.51
C LYS A 143 12.99 -13.41 -23.53
N GLY A 144 13.42 -12.14 -23.42
CA GLY A 144 12.98 -11.04 -24.27
C GLY A 144 11.84 -10.19 -23.71
N ASN A 145 11.22 -10.58 -22.59
CA ASN A 145 10.20 -9.77 -21.92
C ASN A 145 10.80 -8.86 -20.86
N SER A 146 10.15 -7.74 -20.61
CA SER A 146 10.44 -6.83 -19.50
C SER A 146 9.49 -7.07 -18.33
N LEU A 147 9.97 -6.85 -17.11
CA LEU A 147 9.17 -6.78 -15.89
C LEU A 147 9.34 -5.40 -15.26
N VAL A 148 8.23 -4.72 -15.03
CA VAL A 148 8.23 -3.50 -14.21
C VAL A 148 8.20 -3.91 -12.74
N ILE A 149 9.10 -3.35 -11.94
CA ILE A 149 9.07 -3.53 -10.48
C ILE A 149 8.10 -2.48 -9.93
N GLU A 150 6.86 -2.87 -9.74
CA GLU A 150 5.83 -2.02 -9.18
C GLU A 150 6.12 -1.70 -7.72
N ASN A 151 5.66 -0.54 -7.25
CA ASN A 151 5.83 -0.06 -5.87
C ASN A 151 7.29 0.03 -5.38
N LEU A 152 8.24 0.15 -6.29
CA LEU A 152 9.63 0.43 -5.98
C LEU A 152 9.85 1.94 -5.90
N LEU A 153 9.59 2.51 -4.74
CA LEU A 153 9.65 3.95 -4.50
C LEU A 153 11.01 4.37 -3.96
N PHE A 154 11.58 5.36 -4.61
CA PHE A 154 12.80 6.04 -4.15
C PHE A 154 12.46 7.39 -3.53
N LEU A 155 13.26 7.84 -2.58
CA LEU A 155 13.15 9.22 -2.09
C LEU A 155 13.38 10.21 -3.24
N THR A 156 12.60 11.29 -3.27
CA THR A 156 12.62 12.28 -4.36
C THR A 156 14.01 12.85 -4.59
N GLY A 157 14.57 12.58 -5.76
CA GLY A 157 15.91 13.03 -6.16
C GLY A 157 17.06 12.20 -5.55
N TYR A 158 16.79 11.04 -4.95
CA TYR A 158 17.80 10.15 -4.40
C TYR A 158 17.69 8.74 -4.95
N SER A 159 18.75 7.95 -4.77
CA SER A 159 18.78 6.51 -5.04
C SER A 159 18.46 5.65 -3.80
N TYR A 160 18.00 6.26 -2.71
CA TYR A 160 17.60 5.56 -1.50
C TYR A 160 16.12 5.16 -1.59
N LEU A 161 15.83 3.91 -1.24
CA LEU A 161 14.45 3.41 -1.18
C LEU A 161 13.69 4.00 0.01
N THR A 162 12.39 4.16 -0.18
CA THR A 162 11.46 4.32 0.95
C THR A 162 11.41 3.01 1.77
N PRO A 163 11.07 3.06 3.08
CA PRO A 163 11.15 1.89 3.96
C PRO A 163 10.49 0.62 3.45
N GLY A 164 9.39 0.71 2.70
CA GLY A 164 8.67 -0.46 2.23
C GLY A 164 9.07 -1.03 0.89
N SER A 165 9.69 -0.24 0.05
CA SER A 165 10.10 -0.67 -1.28
C SER A 165 11.07 -1.86 -1.30
N LYS A 166 11.71 -2.15 -0.16
CA LYS A 166 12.60 -3.29 0.00
C LYS A 166 11.88 -4.63 -0.17
N LYS A 167 10.61 -4.72 0.27
CA LYS A 167 9.80 -5.94 0.08
C LYS A 167 9.55 -6.24 -1.40
N SER A 168 9.31 -5.20 -2.22
CA SER A 168 9.15 -5.37 -3.67
C SER A 168 10.39 -5.98 -4.32
N LEU A 169 11.60 -5.58 -3.87
CA LEU A 169 12.84 -6.20 -4.33
C LEU A 169 13.00 -7.65 -3.86
N ASP A 170 12.56 -7.98 -2.65
CA ASP A 170 12.58 -9.35 -2.14
C ASP A 170 11.69 -10.27 -2.99
N VAL A 171 10.48 -9.82 -3.34
CA VAL A 171 9.57 -10.56 -4.24
C VAL A 171 10.20 -10.80 -5.61
N VAL A 172 10.82 -9.76 -6.19
CA VAL A 172 11.51 -9.90 -7.48
C VAL A 172 12.71 -10.83 -7.36
N PHE A 173 13.50 -10.73 -6.29
CA PHE A 173 14.62 -11.62 -6.03
C PHE A 173 14.21 -13.10 -6.05
N GLU A 174 13.12 -13.45 -5.35
CA GLU A 174 12.62 -14.82 -5.33
C GLU A 174 12.29 -15.36 -6.73
N LYS A 175 11.84 -14.49 -7.64
CA LYS A 175 11.54 -14.83 -9.04
C LYS A 175 12.79 -15.01 -9.88
N ILE A 176 13.82 -14.16 -9.69
CA ILE A 176 14.99 -14.10 -10.58
C ILE A 176 16.14 -15.00 -10.15
N LYS A 177 16.22 -15.38 -8.86
CA LYS A 177 17.36 -16.13 -8.30
C LYS A 177 17.68 -17.42 -9.07
N ASN A 178 16.66 -18.15 -9.53
CA ASN A 178 16.77 -19.43 -10.22
C ASN A 178 16.58 -19.37 -11.75
N LEU A 179 16.45 -18.16 -12.34
CA LEU A 179 16.27 -18.04 -13.78
C LEU A 179 17.54 -18.50 -14.53
N PRO A 180 17.41 -19.21 -15.68
CA PRO A 180 18.55 -19.74 -16.43
C PRO A 180 19.19 -18.71 -17.37
N PHE A 181 18.71 -17.47 -17.44
CA PHE A 181 19.18 -16.43 -18.35
C PHE A 181 19.68 -15.18 -17.62
N SER A 182 20.42 -14.34 -18.35
CA SER A 182 20.86 -13.03 -17.87
C SER A 182 19.81 -11.97 -18.11
N PHE A 183 19.86 -10.87 -17.32
CA PHE A 183 18.91 -9.77 -17.41
C PHE A 183 19.59 -8.41 -17.17
N ILE A 184 18.93 -7.34 -17.62
CA ILE A 184 19.37 -5.96 -17.46
C ILE A 184 18.39 -5.24 -16.53
N ILE A 185 18.93 -4.52 -15.57
CA ILE A 185 18.14 -3.64 -14.67
C ILE A 185 18.14 -2.25 -15.28
N GLN A 186 16.97 -1.77 -15.69
CA GLN A 186 16.80 -0.47 -16.31
C GLN A 186 16.21 0.54 -15.33
N GLY A 187 16.89 1.67 -15.13
CA GLY A 187 16.40 2.78 -14.34
C GLY A 187 15.74 3.85 -15.23
N HIS A 188 14.59 4.33 -14.79
CA HIS A 188 13.85 5.40 -15.44
C HIS A 188 13.63 6.57 -14.50
N VAL A 189 13.49 7.77 -15.03
CA VAL A 189 13.09 8.98 -14.30
C VAL A 189 12.08 9.75 -15.14
N CYS A 190 11.16 10.44 -14.49
CA CYS A 190 10.21 11.35 -15.15
C CYS A 190 10.60 12.82 -14.91
N CYS A 191 9.94 13.73 -15.60
CA CYS A 191 9.89 15.17 -15.31
C CYS A 191 11.27 15.85 -15.29
N THR A 192 12.09 15.62 -16.30
CA THR A 192 13.47 16.14 -16.37
C THR A 192 13.59 17.51 -17.08
N TYR A 193 12.47 18.17 -17.41
CA TYR A 193 12.45 19.48 -18.08
C TYR A 193 13.42 19.60 -19.29
N GLY A 194 13.34 18.65 -20.22
CA GLY A 194 14.18 18.64 -21.43
C GLY A 194 15.58 18.07 -21.25
N GLN A 195 15.95 17.66 -20.05
CA GLN A 195 17.23 16.99 -19.80
C GLN A 195 17.09 15.47 -19.92
N THR A 196 18.17 14.80 -20.31
CA THR A 196 18.19 13.34 -20.52
C THR A 196 18.02 12.53 -19.25
N ASP A 197 18.43 13.07 -18.09
CA ASP A 197 18.33 12.42 -16.77
C ASP A 197 18.11 13.45 -15.67
N ALA A 198 17.68 13.02 -14.49
CA ALA A 198 17.57 13.86 -13.31
C ALA A 198 18.88 13.92 -12.49
N VAL A 199 19.01 14.95 -11.68
CA VAL A 199 20.17 15.10 -10.79
C VAL A 199 20.00 14.24 -9.54
N ASP A 200 20.96 13.39 -9.26
CA ASP A 200 21.07 12.72 -7.95
C ASP A 200 21.52 13.74 -6.90
N ARG A 201 20.69 13.96 -5.89
CA ARG A 201 20.94 14.94 -4.83
C ARG A 201 22.13 14.57 -3.93
N ALA A 202 22.49 13.29 -3.83
CA ALA A 202 23.61 12.83 -3.04
C ALA A 202 24.95 13.12 -3.73
N THR A 203 25.06 12.82 -5.02
CA THR A 203 26.30 12.96 -5.78
C THR A 203 26.41 14.29 -6.55
N LYS A 204 25.28 15.02 -6.70
CA LYS A 204 25.13 16.22 -7.54
C LYS A 204 25.35 15.96 -9.04
N LYS A 205 25.41 14.70 -9.47
CA LYS A 205 25.55 14.31 -10.88
C LYS A 205 24.18 14.10 -11.52
N ARG A 206 24.13 14.25 -12.84
CA ARG A 206 22.92 14.06 -13.65
C ARG A 206 22.85 12.62 -14.17
N ASP A 207 22.68 11.68 -13.25
CA ASP A 207 22.69 10.24 -13.51
C ASP A 207 21.75 9.46 -12.57
N LEU A 208 20.66 10.11 -12.12
CA LEU A 208 19.75 9.55 -11.13
C LEU A 208 19.15 8.19 -11.57
N SER A 209 18.84 8.03 -12.86
CA SER A 209 18.35 6.75 -13.39
C SER A 209 19.40 5.64 -13.27
N VAL A 210 20.67 5.97 -13.56
CA VAL A 210 21.79 5.02 -13.46
C VAL A 210 22.02 4.58 -12.01
N VAL A 211 22.08 5.54 -11.07
CA VAL A 211 22.35 5.22 -9.66
C VAL A 211 21.22 4.44 -9.01
N ARG A 212 19.96 4.65 -9.45
CA ARG A 212 18.82 3.84 -9.02
C ARG A 212 18.89 2.42 -9.55
N ALA A 213 19.20 2.23 -10.83
CA ALA A 213 19.40 0.90 -11.40
C ALA A 213 20.57 0.17 -10.70
N LYS A 214 21.67 0.90 -10.44
CA LYS A 214 22.81 0.37 -9.68
C LYS A 214 22.44 -0.04 -8.26
N PHE A 215 21.62 0.73 -7.56
CA PHE A 215 21.15 0.38 -6.22
C PHE A 215 20.42 -0.97 -6.21
N VAL A 216 19.53 -1.21 -7.20
CA VAL A 216 18.82 -2.49 -7.33
C VAL A 216 19.79 -3.62 -7.70
N TYR A 217 20.74 -3.37 -8.59
CA TYR A 217 21.81 -4.32 -8.93
C TYR A 217 22.60 -4.73 -7.69
N ASP A 218 23.11 -3.76 -6.92
CA ASP A 218 23.88 -4.02 -5.70
C ASP A 218 23.03 -4.75 -4.63
N TYR A 219 21.73 -4.47 -4.58
CA TYR A 219 20.80 -5.20 -3.72
C TYR A 219 20.76 -6.70 -4.06
N PHE A 220 20.61 -7.05 -5.34
CA PHE A 220 20.56 -8.45 -5.76
C PHE A 220 21.90 -9.15 -5.63
N ILE A 221 23.03 -8.46 -5.80
CA ILE A 221 24.34 -8.99 -5.48
C ILE A 221 24.43 -9.39 -4.00
N ARG A 222 24.03 -8.50 -3.09
CA ARG A 222 24.02 -8.81 -1.64
C ARG A 222 23.10 -9.98 -1.27
N LYS A 223 22.07 -10.25 -2.08
CA LYS A 223 21.17 -11.39 -1.94
C LYS A 223 21.72 -12.68 -2.57
N GLY A 224 22.87 -12.64 -3.24
CA GLY A 224 23.54 -13.81 -3.80
C GLY A 224 23.28 -14.07 -5.29
N VAL A 225 22.70 -13.14 -6.03
CA VAL A 225 22.58 -13.27 -7.50
C VAL A 225 23.98 -13.11 -8.13
N ASN A 226 24.34 -14.03 -9.04
CA ASN A 226 25.63 -14.00 -9.72
C ASN A 226 25.79 -12.73 -10.58
N PRO A 227 26.84 -11.90 -10.35
CA PRO A 227 27.09 -10.68 -11.13
C PRO A 227 27.16 -10.90 -12.65
N LYS A 228 27.65 -12.06 -13.10
CA LYS A 228 27.76 -12.39 -14.53
C LYS A 228 26.40 -12.53 -15.23
N ARG A 229 25.33 -12.64 -14.46
CA ARG A 229 23.95 -12.73 -14.98
C ARG A 229 23.23 -11.40 -15.04
N MET A 230 23.83 -10.35 -14.50
CA MET A 230 23.16 -9.06 -14.38
C MET A 230 24.02 -7.95 -14.95
N SER A 231 23.36 -6.97 -15.55
CA SER A 231 23.90 -5.64 -15.82
C SER A 231 22.86 -4.59 -15.42
N PHE A 232 23.25 -3.35 -15.39
CA PHE A 232 22.34 -2.24 -15.13
C PHE A 232 22.63 -1.08 -16.08
N GLU A 233 21.58 -0.30 -16.37
CA GLU A 233 21.69 0.91 -17.18
C GLU A 233 20.64 1.94 -16.77
N GLY A 234 20.95 3.23 -16.98
CA GLY A 234 20.00 4.33 -16.82
C GLY A 234 19.46 4.76 -18.16
N LEU A 235 18.15 4.74 -18.33
CA LEU A 235 17.48 5.19 -19.54
C LEU A 235 16.98 6.64 -19.47
N GLY A 236 17.12 7.28 -18.29
CA GLY A 236 16.61 8.63 -18.06
C GLY A 236 15.11 8.70 -18.33
N HIS A 237 14.66 9.73 -19.09
CA HIS A 237 13.26 9.90 -19.48
C HIS A 237 12.92 9.38 -20.88
N ARG A 238 13.87 8.74 -21.57
CA ARG A 238 13.72 8.33 -22.98
C ARG A 238 12.57 7.36 -23.24
N PHE A 239 12.21 6.58 -22.24
CA PHE A 239 11.11 5.61 -22.31
C PHE A 239 10.27 5.71 -21.04
N PRO A 240 9.32 6.67 -20.96
CA PRO A 240 8.45 6.80 -19.80
C PRO A 240 7.61 5.53 -19.62
N LEU A 241 7.60 4.98 -18.42
CA LEU A 241 6.74 3.86 -18.05
C LEU A 241 5.33 4.41 -17.80
N GLY A 242 4.44 4.25 -18.76
CA GLY A 242 3.04 4.65 -18.67
C GLY A 242 2.77 6.04 -19.25
N GLY A 243 2.13 6.09 -20.37
CA GLY A 243 1.35 7.14 -20.98
C GLY A 243 -0.07 6.62 -21.18
#